data_d1050869524e7162a8762bf38ab79f99
#
_entry.id   d1050869524e7162a8762bf38ab79f99
#
_cell.length_a   1.000
_cell.length_b   1.000
_cell.length_c   1.000
_cell.angle_alpha   90.00
_cell.angle_beta   90.00
_cell.angle_gamma   90.00
#
_symmetry.space_group_name_H-M   'P 1'
#
loop_
_entity.id
_entity.type
_entity.pdbx_description
1 polymer ?
#
loop_
_entity_poly.entity_id
_entity_poly.type
_entity_poly.pdbx_seq_one_letter_code
_entity_poly.pdbx_strand_id
1 'polypeptide(L)'
;MEKSISKKKVVTRCPFCDDSLFISRLSCGSCDTEINTKMGIPTFFRLPPDLQDFVMVFLKCRGNIREMEKKLGISYPTVCKRLDLVNELIGN
;
A
#
# COMPACT_ATOMS: atom_id res chain seq x y z
N MET A 1 -15.52 -23.47 -8.79
CA MET A 1 -14.18 -23.17 -9.31
C MET A 1 -13.48 -22.17 -8.41
N GLU A 2 -12.30 -22.51 -7.98
CA GLU A 2 -11.54 -21.62 -7.13
C GLU A 2 -10.93 -20.49 -7.93
N LYS A 3 -10.99 -19.29 -7.36
CA LYS A 3 -10.33 -18.12 -7.94
C LYS A 3 -9.04 -17.88 -7.20
N SER A 4 -7.98 -17.80 -7.96
CA SER A 4 -6.66 -17.50 -7.43
C SER A 4 -6.51 -16.00 -7.30
N ILE A 5 -6.29 -15.53 -6.09
CA ILE A 5 -6.08 -14.10 -5.85
C ILE A 5 -4.61 -13.87 -5.55
N SER A 6 -3.97 -13.06 -6.38
CA SER A 6 -2.57 -12.71 -6.21
C SER A 6 -2.36 -11.92 -4.93
N LYS A 7 -1.26 -12.19 -4.24
CA LYS A 7 -0.87 -11.42 -3.06
C LYS A 7 -0.04 -10.19 -3.44
N LYS A 8 0.16 -9.94 -4.73
CA LYS A 8 0.88 -8.77 -5.20
C LYS A 8 0.10 -7.51 -4.88
N LYS A 9 0.83 -6.45 -4.62
CA LYS A 9 0.20 -5.16 -4.34
C LYS A 9 -0.36 -4.53 -5.61
N VAL A 10 -1.24 -3.55 -5.44
CA VAL A 10 -1.88 -2.87 -6.56
C VAL A 10 -0.86 -2.11 -7.37
N VAL A 11 -0.92 -2.25 -8.70
CA VAL A 11 -0.10 -1.46 -9.60
C VAL A 11 -0.76 -0.11 -9.79
N THR A 12 -0.01 0.98 -9.63
CA THR A 12 -0.57 2.33 -9.69
C THR A 12 -0.15 3.13 -10.91
N ARG A 13 0.88 2.66 -11.61
CA ARG A 13 1.41 3.33 -12.80
C ARG A 13 1.46 2.39 -13.98
N CYS A 14 1.18 2.93 -15.15
CA CYS A 14 1.19 2.14 -16.37
C CYS A 14 2.63 1.73 -16.71
N PRO A 15 2.90 0.42 -16.91
CA PRO A 15 4.25 -0.02 -17.26
C PRO A 15 4.69 0.40 -18.66
N PHE A 16 3.78 0.91 -19.49
CA PHE A 16 4.11 1.32 -20.85
C PHE A 16 4.35 2.83 -20.97
N CYS A 17 3.51 3.65 -20.38
CA CYS A 17 3.62 5.10 -20.52
C CYS A 17 3.86 5.84 -19.20
N ASP A 18 3.91 5.13 -18.10
CA ASP A 18 4.15 5.68 -16.75
C ASP A 18 3.08 6.67 -16.27
N ASP A 19 1.93 6.72 -16.93
CA ASP A 19 0.84 7.54 -16.46
C ASP A 19 0.09 6.86 -15.33
N SER A 20 -0.72 7.62 -14.61
CA SER A 20 -1.49 7.08 -13.49
C SER A 20 -2.56 6.13 -13.95
N LEU A 21 -2.71 5.02 -13.23
CA LEU A 21 -3.77 4.07 -13.49
C LEU A 21 -4.98 4.41 -12.62
N PHE A 22 -6.16 4.00 -13.07
CA PHE A 22 -7.36 4.07 -12.27
C PHE A 22 -8.06 2.72 -12.29
N ILE A 23 -8.99 2.52 -11.36
CA ILE A 23 -9.74 1.27 -11.26
C ILE A 23 -10.95 1.37 -12.18
N SER A 24 -11.05 0.44 -13.14
CA SER A 24 -12.17 0.42 -14.08
C SER A 24 -13.18 -0.67 -13.75
N ARG A 25 -12.77 -1.72 -13.07
CA ARG A 25 -13.66 -2.82 -12.75
C ARG A 25 -13.22 -3.53 -11.47
N LEU A 26 -14.21 -3.87 -10.66
CA LEU A 26 -14.03 -4.70 -9.47
C LEU A 26 -14.91 -5.93 -9.59
N SER A 27 -14.40 -7.07 -9.19
CA SER A 27 -15.15 -8.33 -9.26
C SER A 27 -15.15 -8.99 -7.88
N CYS A 28 -16.31 -9.53 -7.51
CA CYS A 28 -16.41 -10.28 -6.27
C CYS A 28 -15.88 -11.70 -6.46
N GLY A 29 -15.00 -12.13 -5.56
CA GLY A 29 -14.43 -13.48 -5.64
C GLY A 29 -15.42 -14.57 -5.27
N SER A 30 -16.52 -14.25 -4.61
CA SER A 30 -17.54 -15.21 -4.18
C SER A 30 -18.68 -15.38 -5.17
N CYS A 31 -19.30 -14.29 -5.60
CA CYS A 31 -20.53 -14.35 -6.38
C CYS A 31 -20.38 -13.83 -7.81
N ASP A 32 -19.18 -13.47 -8.21
CA ASP A 32 -18.88 -12.97 -9.55
C ASP A 32 -19.56 -11.65 -9.92
N THR A 33 -20.06 -10.93 -8.93
CA THR A 33 -20.57 -9.58 -9.19
C THR A 33 -19.45 -8.70 -9.73
N GLU A 34 -19.75 -7.94 -10.77
CA GLU A 34 -18.79 -7.01 -11.36
C GLU A 34 -19.30 -5.59 -11.24
N ILE A 35 -18.40 -4.70 -10.86
CA ILE A 35 -18.69 -3.26 -10.75
C ILE A 35 -17.77 -2.53 -11.71
N ASN A 36 -18.37 -1.85 -12.69
CA ASN A 36 -17.61 -1.02 -13.63
C ASN A 36 -17.63 0.42 -13.13
N THR A 37 -16.45 1.05 -13.10
CA THR A 37 -16.32 2.37 -12.51
C THR A 37 -15.09 3.09 -13.07
N LYS A 38 -14.93 4.36 -12.71
CA LYS A 38 -13.69 5.10 -12.93
C LYS A 38 -13.28 5.66 -11.59
N MET A 39 -12.52 4.88 -10.85
CA MET A 39 -12.15 5.21 -9.50
C MET A 39 -10.65 5.42 -9.40
N GLY A 40 -10.24 6.53 -8.79
CA GLY A 40 -8.82 6.77 -8.55
C GLY A 40 -8.27 5.79 -7.54
N ILE A 41 -6.99 5.47 -7.67
CA ILE A 41 -6.31 4.62 -6.70
C ILE A 41 -5.87 5.50 -5.53
N PRO A 42 -6.20 5.13 -4.28
CA PRO A 42 -5.80 5.94 -3.12
C PRO A 42 -4.29 6.17 -3.07
N THR A 43 -3.91 7.35 -2.60
CA THR A 43 -2.50 7.76 -2.53
C THR A 43 -1.63 6.77 -1.75
N PHE A 44 -2.20 6.12 -0.75
CA PHE A 44 -1.48 5.12 0.04
C PHE A 44 -0.84 4.04 -0.85
N PHE A 45 -1.51 3.66 -1.94
CA PHE A 45 -1.01 2.61 -2.81
C PHE A 45 0.16 3.04 -3.70
N ARG A 46 0.54 4.32 -3.65
CA ARG A 46 1.76 4.79 -4.30
C ARG A 46 3.00 4.34 -3.55
N LEU A 47 2.84 3.99 -2.27
CA LEU A 47 3.96 3.49 -1.49
C LEU A 47 4.40 2.13 -2.02
N PRO A 48 5.72 1.86 -2.08
CA PRO A 48 6.20 0.51 -2.36
C PRO A 48 5.63 -0.48 -1.33
N PRO A 49 5.49 -1.76 -1.69
CA PRO A 49 4.90 -2.76 -0.79
C PRO A 49 5.54 -2.81 0.59
N ASP A 50 6.87 -2.69 0.66
CA ASP A 50 7.57 -2.71 1.95
C ASP A 50 7.20 -1.53 2.84
N LEU A 51 6.99 -0.35 2.24
CA LEU A 51 6.56 0.82 3.01
C LEU A 51 5.09 0.73 3.40
N GLN A 52 4.26 0.08 2.59
CA GLN A 52 2.88 -0.17 2.98
C GLN A 52 2.84 -1.05 4.23
N ASP A 53 3.65 -2.11 4.26
CA ASP A 53 3.73 -2.99 5.41
C ASP A 53 4.29 -2.25 6.64
N PHE A 54 5.26 -1.38 6.40
CA PHE A 54 5.83 -0.53 7.46
C PHE A 54 4.75 0.35 8.11
N VAL A 55 3.91 0.98 7.29
CA VAL A 55 2.81 1.81 7.81
C VAL A 55 1.83 0.97 8.63
N MET A 56 1.55 -0.26 8.19
CA MET A 56 0.68 -1.15 8.96
C MET A 56 1.25 -1.44 10.34
N VAL A 57 2.56 -1.66 10.43
CA VAL A 57 3.21 -1.86 11.72
C VAL A 57 3.12 -0.60 12.57
N PHE A 58 3.31 0.58 11.95
CA PHE A 58 3.17 1.86 12.65
C PHE A 58 1.81 1.99 13.31
N LEU A 59 0.75 1.65 12.56
CA LEU A 59 -0.61 1.74 13.09
C LEU A 59 -0.85 0.72 14.20
N LYS A 60 -0.33 -0.50 14.04
CA LYS A 60 -0.48 -1.54 15.07
C LYS A 60 0.25 -1.17 16.35
N CYS A 61 1.35 -0.45 16.25
CA CYS A 61 2.10 0.04 17.39
C CYS A 61 1.57 1.36 17.92
N ARG A 62 0.47 1.87 17.34
CA ARG A 62 -0.15 3.13 17.71
C ARG A 62 0.82 4.31 17.67
N GLY A 63 1.77 4.27 16.75
CA GLY A 63 2.76 5.31 16.60
C GLY A 63 3.92 5.22 17.59
N ASN A 64 3.99 4.17 18.38
CA ASN A 64 5.07 3.99 19.34
C ASN A 64 6.32 3.50 18.62
N ILE A 65 7.27 4.42 18.41
CA ILE A 65 8.46 4.14 17.61
C ILE A 65 9.38 3.11 18.28
N ARG A 66 9.44 3.10 19.59
CA ARG A 66 10.25 2.12 20.30
C ARG A 66 9.74 0.69 20.11
N GLU A 67 8.42 0.53 20.08
CA GLU A 67 7.84 -0.77 19.75
C GLU A 67 8.12 -1.17 18.32
N MET A 68 8.10 -0.20 17.41
CA MET A 68 8.44 -0.46 16.02
C MET A 68 9.87 -0.95 15.87
N GLU A 69 10.82 -0.34 16.61
CA GLU A 69 12.21 -0.80 16.61
C GLU A 69 12.28 -2.29 16.94
N LYS A 70 11.57 -2.71 17.97
CA LYS A 70 11.57 -4.09 18.40
C LYS A 70 10.94 -5.02 17.37
N LYS A 71 9.79 -4.63 16.83
CA LYS A 71 9.07 -5.47 15.86
C LYS A 71 9.79 -5.58 14.53
N LEU A 72 10.41 -4.50 14.09
CA LEU A 72 11.08 -4.46 12.78
C LEU A 72 12.57 -4.77 12.87
N GLY A 73 13.14 -4.73 14.06
CA GLY A 73 14.57 -4.99 14.22
C GLY A 73 15.44 -3.91 13.59
N ILE A 74 14.99 -2.67 13.62
CA ILE A 74 15.72 -1.53 13.05
C ILE A 74 15.86 -0.44 14.12
N SER A 75 16.80 0.49 13.88
CA SER A 75 17.07 1.55 14.85
C SER A 75 16.04 2.67 14.79
N TYR A 76 15.94 3.45 15.84
CA TYR A 76 15.07 4.61 15.95
C TYR A 76 15.26 5.58 14.77
N PRO A 77 16.51 6.00 14.44
CA PRO A 77 16.70 6.88 13.28
C PRO A 77 16.20 6.29 11.97
N THR A 78 16.35 4.98 11.81
CA THR A 78 15.86 4.31 10.59
C THR A 78 14.35 4.35 10.51
N VAL A 79 13.65 4.15 11.64
CA VAL A 79 12.19 4.26 11.67
C VAL A 79 11.78 5.68 11.26
N CYS A 80 12.42 6.70 11.83
CA CYS A 80 12.09 8.09 11.51
C CYS A 80 12.34 8.41 10.04
N LYS A 81 13.44 7.92 9.47
CA LYS A 81 13.74 8.14 8.06
C LYS A 81 12.67 7.53 7.15
N ARG A 82 12.21 6.32 7.48
CA ARG A 82 11.17 5.68 6.71
C ARG A 82 9.85 6.41 6.81
N LEU A 83 9.51 6.94 7.99
CA LEU A 83 8.31 7.75 8.15
C LEU A 83 8.39 9.02 7.31
N ASP A 84 9.54 9.67 7.27
CA ASP A 84 9.74 10.84 6.43
C ASP A 84 9.55 10.51 4.95
N LEU A 85 10.10 9.37 4.52
CA LEU A 85 9.95 8.91 3.15
C LEU A 85 8.49 8.61 2.82
N VAL A 86 7.77 7.98 3.73
CA VAL A 86 6.33 7.73 3.55
C VAL A 86 5.60 9.05 3.36
N ASN A 87 5.86 10.04 4.19
CA ASN A 87 5.21 11.35 4.07
C ASN A 87 5.52 12.03 2.75
N GLU A 88 6.75 11.90 2.26
CA GLU A 88 7.11 12.44 0.94
C GLU A 88 6.33 11.77 -0.17
N LEU A 89 6.26 10.45 -0.14
CA LEU A 89 5.63 9.68 -1.21
C LEU A 89 4.12 9.82 -1.26
N ILE A 90 3.47 9.95 -0.11
CA ILE A 90 2.02 10.18 -0.12
C ILE A 90 1.67 11.63 -0.45
N GLY A 91 2.65 12.50 -0.44
CA GLY A 91 2.52 13.86 -0.93
C GLY A 91 1.53 14.70 -0.14
N ASN A 92 1.99 15.41 0.76
CA ASN A 92 1.17 16.34 1.51
C ASN A 92 0.67 17.50 0.66
#